data_f5ffe8f68ea555209985d5a1bdec3042
#
_entry.id   f5ffe8f68ea555209985d5a1bdec3042
#
_cell.length_a   1.000
_cell.length_b   1.000
_cell.length_c   1.000
_cell.angle_alpha   90.00
_cell.angle_beta   90.00
_cell.angle_gamma   90.00
#
_symmetry.space_group_name_H-M   'P 1'
#
loop_
_entity.id
_entity.type
_entity.pdbx_description
1 polymer ?
#
loop_
_entity_poly.entity_id
_entity_poly.type
_entity_poly.pdbx_seq_one_letter_code
_entity_poly.pdbx_strand_id
1 'polypeptide(L)'
;RQFLAAIHRWLERRQAVMIYPEAHIWPYYNGIRPFPDTAFAYPVREQVPAVGVVVVYRQRKLLRFLPPCITVVVSDPFYPDPSLPPRSARRALHRKVYTFMCDTVARRHSYAHIEYLPAQDTQPAAQ
;
A
#
# COMPACT_ATOMS: atom_id res chain seq x y z
N ARG A 1 -0.12 -5.21 23.55
CA ARG A 1 -0.14 -6.68 23.75
C ARG A 1 -1.44 -7.31 23.24
N GLN A 2 -2.62 -6.74 23.54
CA GLN A 2 -3.93 -7.28 23.12
C GLN A 2 -4.11 -7.36 21.59
N PHE A 3 -3.65 -6.35 20.84
CA PHE A 3 -3.74 -6.31 19.38
C PHE A 3 -2.96 -7.45 18.70
N LEU A 4 -1.74 -7.74 19.19
CA LEU A 4 -0.92 -8.85 18.67
C LEU A 4 -1.59 -10.21 18.90
N ALA A 5 -2.13 -10.43 20.09
CA ALA A 5 -2.87 -11.65 20.40
C ALA A 5 -4.15 -11.81 19.55
N ALA A 6 -4.77 -10.69 19.18
CA ALA A 6 -5.92 -10.72 18.27
C ALA A 6 -5.50 -11.15 16.86
N ILE A 7 -4.44 -10.55 16.29
CA ILE A 7 -3.91 -10.94 14.97
C ILE A 7 -3.58 -12.44 14.94
N HIS A 8 -2.84 -12.92 15.94
CA HIS A 8 -2.48 -14.33 16.03
C HIS A 8 -3.72 -15.25 15.98
N ARG A 9 -4.73 -14.99 16.81
CA ARG A 9 -5.99 -15.76 16.81
C ARG A 9 -6.74 -15.74 15.48
N TRP A 10 -6.72 -14.60 14.74
CA TRP A 10 -7.36 -14.50 13.43
C TRP A 10 -6.61 -15.35 12.41
N LEU A 11 -5.28 -15.29 12.41
CA LEU A 11 -4.44 -16.10 11.51
C LEU A 11 -4.54 -17.61 11.78
N GLU A 12 -4.60 -18.04 13.06
CA GLU A 12 -4.85 -19.43 13.42
C GLU A 12 -6.18 -19.95 12.88
N ARG A 13 -7.19 -19.09 12.79
CA ARG A 13 -8.49 -19.40 12.19
C ARG A 13 -8.48 -19.32 10.65
N ARG A 14 -7.32 -19.20 10.04
CA ARG A 14 -7.13 -19.02 8.58
C ARG A 14 -7.88 -17.81 8.02
N GLN A 15 -8.02 -16.76 8.81
CA GLN A 15 -8.65 -15.51 8.39
C GLN A 15 -7.58 -14.51 7.97
N ALA A 16 -7.88 -13.73 6.93
CA ALA A 16 -7.01 -12.65 6.50
C ALA A 16 -7.16 -11.42 7.40
N VAL A 17 -6.07 -10.73 7.66
CA VAL A 17 -6.05 -9.45 8.38
C VAL A 17 -5.71 -8.35 7.38
N MET A 18 -6.61 -7.39 7.20
CA MET A 18 -6.36 -6.24 6.34
C MET A 18 -5.75 -5.10 7.15
N ILE A 19 -4.69 -4.51 6.62
CA ILE A 19 -3.99 -3.38 7.22
C ILE A 19 -3.84 -2.28 6.18
N TYR A 20 -4.13 -1.05 6.56
CA TYR A 20 -3.93 0.15 5.76
C TYR A 20 -2.65 0.86 6.22
N PRO A 21 -1.49 0.59 5.61
CA PRO A 21 -0.21 1.05 6.12
C PRO A 21 0.04 2.54 5.92
N GLU A 22 -0.66 3.18 5.01
CA GLU A 22 -0.51 4.61 4.71
C GLU A 22 -1.05 5.52 5.82
N ALA A 23 -1.87 4.99 6.75
CA ALA A 23 -2.42 5.63 7.94
C ALA A 23 -3.29 6.87 7.70
N HIS A 24 -3.08 7.63 6.62
CA HIS A 24 -3.83 8.82 6.25
C HIS A 24 -4.36 8.71 4.82
N ILE A 25 -5.60 9.16 4.61
CA ILE A 25 -6.21 9.24 3.29
C ILE A 25 -6.08 10.69 2.80
N TRP A 26 -5.44 10.85 1.63
CA TRP A 26 -5.51 12.10 0.89
C TRP A 26 -6.62 11.98 -0.15
N PRO A 27 -7.63 12.86 -0.11
CA PRO A 27 -8.74 12.77 -1.03
C PRO A 27 -8.25 12.77 -2.48
N TYR A 28 -8.67 11.76 -3.25
CA TYR A 28 -8.36 11.63 -4.69
C TYR A 28 -6.86 11.54 -5.03
N TYR A 29 -6.00 11.22 -4.06
CA TYR A 29 -4.58 11.01 -4.34
C TYR A 29 -4.37 9.74 -5.14
N ASN A 30 -3.65 9.85 -6.25
CA ASN A 30 -3.51 8.79 -7.25
C ASN A 30 -2.16 8.05 -7.17
N GLY A 31 -1.40 8.26 -6.13
CA GLY A 31 -0.13 7.58 -5.89
C GLY A 31 -0.19 6.66 -4.67
N ILE A 32 0.90 5.98 -4.42
CA ILE A 32 1.14 5.26 -3.16
C ILE A 32 2.07 6.12 -2.31
N ARG A 33 1.58 6.54 -1.16
CA ARG A 33 2.40 7.33 -0.23
C ARG A 33 3.45 6.43 0.44
N PRO A 34 4.63 6.98 0.72
CA PRO A 34 5.59 6.27 1.57
C PRO A 34 4.97 5.95 2.93
N PHE A 35 5.08 4.71 3.36
CA PHE A 35 4.62 4.25 4.66
C PHE A 35 5.70 3.41 5.36
N PRO A 36 5.70 3.37 6.70
CA PRO A 36 6.71 2.65 7.45
C PRO A 36 6.55 1.13 7.31
N ASP A 37 7.65 0.42 7.53
CA ASP A 37 7.68 -1.04 7.48
C ASP A 37 7.04 -1.73 8.71
N THR A 38 6.52 -0.97 9.67
CA THR A 38 6.02 -1.48 10.96
C THR A 38 4.92 -2.52 10.82
N ALA A 39 4.00 -2.36 9.84
CA ALA A 39 2.93 -3.30 9.57
C ALA A 39 3.45 -4.69 9.15
N PHE A 40 4.64 -4.74 8.56
CA PHE A 40 5.26 -5.99 8.10
C PHE A 40 5.93 -6.79 9.23
N ALA A 41 5.97 -6.25 10.45
CA ALA A 41 6.40 -7.02 11.61
C ALA A 41 5.48 -8.20 11.90
N TYR A 42 4.19 -8.08 11.58
CA TYR A 42 3.18 -9.13 11.83
C TYR A 42 3.40 -10.35 10.92
N PRO A 43 3.42 -10.22 9.58
CA PRO A 43 3.66 -11.38 8.73
C PRO A 43 5.04 -12.01 8.95
N VAL A 44 6.07 -11.22 9.28
CA VAL A 44 7.39 -11.77 9.61
C VAL A 44 7.37 -12.57 10.90
N ARG A 45 6.68 -12.09 11.94
CA ARG A 45 6.58 -12.78 13.21
C ARG A 45 5.76 -14.07 13.10
N GLU A 46 4.64 -14.02 12.41
CA GLU A 46 3.70 -15.15 12.27
C GLU A 46 4.07 -16.07 11.09
N GLN A 47 5.15 -15.75 10.34
CA GLN A 47 5.60 -16.49 9.14
C GLN A 47 4.48 -16.75 8.13
N VAL A 48 3.63 -15.74 7.92
CA VAL A 48 2.54 -15.76 6.95
C VAL A 48 2.82 -14.82 5.79
N PRO A 49 2.27 -15.07 4.60
CA PRO A 49 2.47 -14.19 3.45
C PRO A 49 1.77 -12.84 3.64
N ALA A 50 2.33 -11.81 3.01
CA ALA A 50 1.68 -10.54 2.79
C ALA A 50 1.21 -10.44 1.34
N VAL A 51 0.03 -9.85 1.12
CA VAL A 51 -0.55 -9.62 -0.20
C VAL A 51 -0.79 -8.13 -0.36
N GLY A 52 -0.30 -7.55 -1.45
CA GLY A 52 -0.58 -6.16 -1.82
C GLY A 52 -1.93 -6.06 -2.53
N VAL A 53 -2.79 -5.15 -2.05
CA VAL A 53 -4.07 -4.83 -2.71
C VAL A 53 -4.06 -3.37 -3.11
N VAL A 54 -4.29 -3.10 -4.40
CA VAL A 54 -4.24 -1.75 -4.97
C VAL A 54 -5.52 -1.48 -5.73
N VAL A 55 -6.10 -0.32 -5.48
CA VAL A 55 -7.24 0.18 -6.25
C VAL A 55 -6.72 1.19 -7.27
N VAL A 56 -7.01 0.96 -8.55
CA VAL A 56 -6.64 1.86 -9.63
C VAL A 56 -7.86 2.37 -10.38
N TYR A 57 -7.79 3.62 -10.80
CA TYR A 57 -8.84 4.29 -11.56
C TYR A 57 -8.38 4.49 -12.99
N ARG A 58 -9.20 4.09 -13.95
CA ARG A 58 -8.89 4.24 -15.38
C ARG A 58 -9.95 5.05 -16.08
N GLN A 59 -9.49 6.04 -16.86
CA GLN A 59 -10.37 6.81 -17.73
C GLN A 59 -10.99 5.89 -18.79
N ARG A 60 -12.31 6.02 -19.03
CA ARG A 60 -12.97 5.35 -20.13
C ARG A 60 -12.54 5.98 -21.47
N LYS A 61 -12.16 5.14 -22.42
CA LYS A 61 -11.69 5.60 -23.73
C LYS A 61 -12.83 6.22 -24.56
N LEU A 62 -13.97 5.56 -24.61
CA LEU A 62 -15.07 5.92 -25.50
C LEU A 62 -16.12 6.81 -24.82
N LEU A 63 -16.43 6.58 -23.55
CA LEU A 63 -17.48 7.27 -22.80
C LEU A 63 -16.87 8.07 -21.64
N ARG A 64 -16.11 9.11 -21.99
CA ARG A 64 -15.34 9.91 -21.02
C ARG A 64 -16.20 10.73 -20.03
N PHE A 65 -17.48 10.90 -20.32
CA PHE A 65 -18.44 11.55 -19.43
C PHE A 65 -18.95 10.63 -18.31
N LEU A 66 -18.73 9.31 -18.42
CA LEU A 66 -19.07 8.37 -17.36
C LEU A 66 -17.94 8.32 -16.30
N PRO A 67 -18.30 7.89 -15.06
CA PRO A 67 -17.31 7.68 -14.02
C PRO A 67 -16.16 6.75 -14.46
N PRO A 68 -14.95 6.90 -13.91
CA PRO A 68 -13.82 6.05 -14.24
C PRO A 68 -14.10 4.57 -13.92
N CYS A 69 -13.43 3.68 -14.61
CA CYS A 69 -13.42 2.27 -14.26
C CYS A 69 -12.54 2.05 -13.03
N ILE A 70 -13.10 1.41 -12.01
CA ILE A 70 -12.38 0.99 -10.82
C ILE A 70 -11.89 -0.44 -11.03
N THR A 71 -10.62 -0.69 -10.77
CA THR A 71 -10.03 -2.04 -10.82
C THR A 71 -9.27 -2.29 -9.52
N VAL A 72 -9.57 -3.39 -8.87
CA VAL A 72 -8.80 -3.88 -7.73
C VAL A 72 -7.76 -4.86 -8.25
N VAL A 73 -6.51 -4.64 -7.93
CA VAL A 73 -5.38 -5.50 -8.31
C VAL A 73 -4.82 -6.11 -7.04
N VAL A 74 -4.74 -7.41 -7.04
CA VAL A 74 -4.20 -8.20 -5.92
C VAL A 74 -2.90 -8.84 -6.38
N SER A 75 -1.84 -8.76 -5.57
CA SER A 75 -0.57 -9.40 -5.87
C SER A 75 -0.60 -10.91 -5.62
N ASP A 76 0.38 -11.60 -6.15
CA ASP A 76 0.78 -12.88 -5.59
C ASP A 76 1.25 -12.72 -4.14
N PRO A 77 1.19 -13.79 -3.34
CA PRO A 77 1.63 -13.73 -1.96
C PRO A 77 3.15 -13.55 -1.86
N PHE A 78 3.59 -12.56 -1.07
CA PHE A 78 4.99 -12.33 -0.73
C PHE A 78 5.30 -12.97 0.61
N TYR A 79 6.18 -13.94 0.64
CA TYR A 79 6.58 -14.63 1.87
C TYR A 79 7.75 -13.92 2.54
N PRO A 80 7.75 -13.82 3.89
CA PRO A 80 8.92 -13.40 4.64
C PRO A 80 10.05 -14.43 4.49
N ASP A 81 11.29 -13.95 4.47
CA ASP A 81 12.46 -14.81 4.42
C ASP A 81 12.87 -15.21 5.85
N PRO A 82 12.75 -16.49 6.23
CA PRO A 82 13.07 -16.95 7.57
C PRO A 82 14.59 -16.96 7.87
N SER A 83 15.44 -16.88 6.83
CA SER A 83 16.89 -16.83 6.99
C SER A 83 17.42 -15.47 7.42
N LEU A 84 16.60 -14.41 7.24
CA LEU A 84 17.01 -13.05 7.57
C LEU A 84 16.65 -12.68 9.01
N PRO A 85 17.48 -11.84 9.66
CA PRO A 85 17.08 -11.23 10.93
C PRO A 85 15.74 -10.49 10.81
N PRO A 86 14.90 -10.48 11.86
CA PRO A 86 13.52 -9.93 11.80
C PRO A 86 13.42 -8.53 11.21
N ARG A 87 14.35 -7.64 11.50
CA ARG A 87 14.40 -6.28 10.94
C ARG A 87 14.65 -6.29 9.43
N SER A 88 15.57 -7.14 8.97
CA SER A 88 15.91 -7.26 7.54
C SER A 88 14.78 -7.92 6.76
N ALA A 89 14.20 -9.00 7.29
CA ALA A 89 13.04 -9.68 6.71
C ALA A 89 11.85 -8.71 6.54
N ARG A 90 11.58 -7.90 7.57
CA ARG A 90 10.53 -6.88 7.55
C ARG A 90 10.75 -5.84 6.45
N ARG A 91 11.95 -5.29 6.34
CA ARG A 91 12.31 -4.32 5.30
C ARG A 91 12.26 -4.92 3.90
N ALA A 92 12.71 -6.16 3.75
CA ALA A 92 12.67 -6.87 2.47
C ALA A 92 11.22 -7.10 2.01
N LEU A 93 10.37 -7.56 2.92
CA LEU A 93 8.95 -7.80 2.64
C LEU A 93 8.21 -6.49 2.31
N HIS A 94 8.42 -5.45 3.11
CA HIS A 94 7.90 -4.10 2.84
C HIS A 94 8.29 -3.63 1.43
N ARG A 95 9.57 -3.72 1.06
CA ARG A 95 10.06 -3.29 -0.25
C ARG A 95 9.34 -4.02 -1.39
N LYS A 96 9.19 -5.33 -1.30
CA LYS A 96 8.50 -6.14 -2.32
C LYS A 96 7.05 -5.66 -2.53
N VAL A 97 6.31 -5.51 -1.44
CA VAL A 97 4.90 -5.08 -1.49
C VAL A 97 4.79 -3.63 -1.98
N TYR A 98 5.61 -2.72 -1.45
CA TYR A 98 5.61 -1.31 -1.83
C TYR A 98 5.94 -1.12 -3.31
N THR A 99 6.97 -1.82 -3.82
CA THR A 99 7.33 -1.78 -5.25
C THR A 99 6.18 -2.27 -6.11
N PHE A 100 5.56 -3.40 -5.75
CA PHE A 100 4.38 -3.92 -6.47
C PHE A 100 3.25 -2.87 -6.52
N MET A 101 2.96 -2.21 -5.39
CA MET A 101 1.89 -1.21 -5.31
C MET A 101 2.20 0.00 -6.21
N CYS A 102 3.41 0.55 -6.13
CA CYS A 102 3.85 1.68 -6.96
C CYS A 102 3.84 1.34 -8.46
N ASP A 103 4.38 0.19 -8.83
CA ASP A 103 4.41 -0.27 -10.23
C ASP A 103 3.02 -0.52 -10.79
N THR A 104 2.10 -1.02 -9.96
CA THR A 104 0.71 -1.26 -10.36
C THR A 104 0.01 0.06 -10.65
N VAL A 105 0.16 1.06 -9.80
CA VAL A 105 -0.39 2.39 -10.02
C VAL A 105 0.22 3.01 -11.28
N ALA A 106 1.55 3.03 -11.39
CA ALA A 106 2.25 3.63 -12.54
C ALA A 106 1.80 3.03 -13.89
N ARG A 107 1.56 1.72 -13.93
CA ARG A 107 1.17 1.03 -15.18
C ARG A 107 -0.33 1.07 -15.49
N ARG A 108 -1.18 1.14 -14.50
CA ARG A 108 -2.64 0.92 -14.67
C ARG A 108 -3.51 2.12 -14.36
N HIS A 109 -2.98 3.10 -13.62
CA HIS A 109 -3.73 4.29 -13.30
C HIS A 109 -3.71 5.28 -14.47
N SER A 110 -4.85 5.85 -14.84
CA SER A 110 -4.96 6.80 -15.96
C SER A 110 -6.04 7.87 -15.74
N TYR A 111 -6.57 7.98 -14.53
CA TYR A 111 -7.57 8.98 -14.18
C TYR A 111 -7.12 9.80 -12.99
N ALA A 112 -7.07 11.11 -13.14
CA ALA A 112 -6.83 12.05 -12.06
C ALA A 112 -8.04 12.97 -11.90
N HIS A 113 -8.61 13.04 -10.71
CA HIS A 113 -9.66 14.00 -10.35
C HIS A 113 -9.04 15.28 -9.78
N ILE A 114 -7.98 15.13 -9.02
CA ILE A 114 -7.17 16.21 -8.45
C ILE A 114 -5.69 15.89 -8.71
N GLU A 115 -4.94 16.88 -9.13
CA GLU A 115 -3.49 16.80 -9.27
C GLU A 115 -2.84 17.44 -8.04
N TYR A 116 -2.00 16.66 -7.36
CA TYR A 116 -1.22 17.16 -6.22
C TYR A 116 0.13 17.68 -6.73
N LEU A 117 0.31 18.99 -6.66
CA LEU A 117 1.57 19.63 -6.97
C LEU A 117 2.46 19.68 -5.72
N PRO A 118 3.79 19.55 -5.87
CA PRO A 118 4.70 19.76 -4.75
C PRO A 118 4.52 21.19 -4.22
N ALA A 119 4.54 21.36 -2.90
CA ALA A 119 4.51 22.68 -2.29
C ALA A 119 5.71 23.47 -2.82
N GLN A 120 5.46 24.63 -3.45
CA GLN A 120 6.53 25.57 -3.74
C GLN A 120 7.02 26.10 -2.38
N ASP A 121 8.32 25.97 -2.14
CA ASP A 121 8.95 26.63 -0.99
C ASP A 121 8.68 28.13 -1.13
N THR A 122 7.67 28.62 -0.41
CA THR A 122 7.43 30.05 -0.25
C THR A 122 8.56 30.54 0.65
N GLN A 123 9.66 30.97 0.06
CA GLN A 123 10.66 31.76 0.80
C GLN A 123 9.90 32.90 1.50
N PRO A 124 10.01 33.03 2.81
CA PRO A 124 9.46 34.20 3.46
C PRO A 124 10.16 35.42 2.88
N ALA A 125 9.36 36.34 2.33
CA ALA A 125 9.87 37.62 1.85
C ALA A 125 10.64 38.27 3.01
N ALA A 126 11.95 38.45 2.79
CA ALA A 126 12.80 39.19 3.71
C ALA A 126 12.24 40.61 3.81
N GLN A 127 11.75 40.95 5.02
CA GLN A 127 11.52 42.33 5.43
C GLN A 127 12.75 42.84 6.16
#